data_9a1e4d521a7d780046ae1ab616a15342
#
_entry.id   9a1e4d521a7d780046ae1ab616a15342
#
_cell.length_a   1.000
_cell.length_b   1.000
_cell.length_c   1.000
_cell.angle_alpha   90.00
_cell.angle_beta   90.00
_cell.angle_gamma   90.00
#
_symmetry.space_group_name_H-M   'P 1'
#
loop_
_entity.id
_entity.type
_entity.pdbx_description
1 polymer ?
#
loop_
_entity_poly.entity_id
_entity_poly.type
_entity_poly.pdbx_seq_one_letter_code
_entity_poly.pdbx_strand_id
1 'polypeptide(L)'
;MMVQHFINLRKKSCSNFCGHNIIHHDAKYLFTDKTFHCFFVDTLYVSPLLFPERPYHKLVKDDKLISEQMNNPVNDCEKAKALLLDEIARWNSLPDEKRTLFASLLKGKTEFEGFLSMVGAKYINEGVPDLIRKLYVNKICQHADIEMLTE
;
A
#
# COMPACT_ATOMS: atom_id res chain seq x y z
N MET A 1 -7.95 5.60 26.37
CA MET A 1 -6.73 6.43 26.29
C MET A 1 -6.16 6.53 24.86
N MET A 2 -6.17 5.46 24.06
CA MET A 2 -5.75 5.50 22.64
C MET A 2 -6.57 6.44 21.77
N VAL A 3 -7.90 6.39 21.87
CA VAL A 3 -8.82 7.24 21.09
C VAL A 3 -8.53 8.73 21.29
N GLN A 4 -8.16 9.15 22.49
CA GLN A 4 -7.85 10.55 22.80
C GLN A 4 -6.53 11.02 22.16
N HIS A 5 -5.57 10.12 22.00
CA HIS A 5 -4.31 10.43 21.32
C HIS A 5 -4.52 10.63 19.81
N PHE A 6 -5.36 9.79 19.20
CA PHE A 6 -5.79 9.96 17.80
C PHE A 6 -6.59 11.24 17.59
N ILE A 7 -7.47 11.62 18.53
CA ILE A 7 -8.24 12.88 18.45
C ILE A 7 -7.30 14.11 18.49
N ASN A 8 -6.21 14.05 19.23
CA ASN A 8 -5.24 15.15 19.29
C ASN A 8 -4.35 15.24 18.04
N LEU A 9 -4.09 14.13 17.33
CA LEU A 9 -3.47 14.12 16.02
C LEU A 9 -4.40 14.72 14.95
N ARG A 10 -5.71 14.66 15.13
CA ARG A 10 -6.71 15.30 14.27
C ARG A 10 -6.56 16.82 14.13
N LYS A 11 -6.03 17.52 15.12
CA LYS A 11 -5.85 18.98 15.13
C LYS A 11 -4.61 19.46 14.40
N LYS A 12 -3.66 18.57 14.08
CA LYS A 12 -2.51 18.88 13.24
C LYS A 12 -2.83 18.28 11.87
N SER A 13 -2.74 19.10 10.83
CA SER A 13 -2.86 18.72 9.42
C SER A 13 -2.08 17.41 9.17
N CYS A 14 -2.76 16.26 9.37
CA CYS A 14 -2.17 14.96 9.17
C CYS A 14 -2.50 14.50 7.77
N SER A 15 -1.49 14.21 7.01
CA SER A 15 -1.65 13.86 5.61
C SER A 15 -1.85 12.37 5.36
N ASN A 16 -1.25 11.48 6.17
CA ASN A 16 -1.28 10.04 5.89
C ASN A 16 -1.42 9.19 7.17
N PHE A 17 -2.24 8.16 7.10
CA PHE A 17 -2.34 7.08 8.10
C PHE A 17 -1.85 5.78 7.51
N CYS A 18 -0.97 5.08 8.22
CA CYS A 18 -0.46 3.79 7.81
C CYS A 18 -0.95 2.68 8.74
N GLY A 19 -1.30 1.56 8.15
CA GLY A 19 -1.63 0.34 8.87
C GLY A 19 -1.64 -0.87 7.95
N HIS A 20 -1.86 -2.04 8.53
CA HIS A 20 -2.00 -3.28 7.79
C HIS A 20 -3.46 -3.69 7.77
N ASN A 21 -4.10 -3.72 6.60
CA ASN A 21 -5.54 -3.86 6.41
C ASN A 21 -6.36 -2.70 7.01
N ILE A 22 -5.74 -1.51 7.06
CA ILE A 22 -6.36 -0.33 7.69
C ILE A 22 -7.61 0.13 6.96
N ILE A 23 -7.64 0.05 5.63
CA ILE A 23 -8.75 0.54 4.80
C ILE A 23 -10.04 -0.23 5.11
N HIS A 24 -9.98 -1.54 5.18
CA HIS A 24 -11.17 -2.36 5.40
C HIS A 24 -11.47 -2.66 6.86
N HIS A 25 -10.48 -2.56 7.73
CA HIS A 25 -10.66 -2.93 9.14
C HIS A 25 -10.80 -1.72 10.05
N ASP A 26 -9.82 -0.83 10.09
CA ASP A 26 -9.72 0.19 11.12
C ASP A 26 -10.33 1.54 10.70
N ALA A 27 -10.26 1.89 9.41
CA ALA A 27 -10.71 3.20 8.92
C ALA A 27 -12.18 3.49 9.26
N LYS A 28 -13.05 2.49 9.20
CA LYS A 28 -14.48 2.62 9.54
C LYS A 28 -14.74 2.99 11.00
N TYR A 29 -13.82 2.67 11.92
CA TYR A 29 -13.94 3.00 13.33
C TYR A 29 -13.23 4.30 13.69
N LEU A 30 -12.17 4.65 12.94
CA LEU A 30 -11.36 5.82 13.22
C LEU A 30 -11.97 7.11 12.65
N PHE A 31 -12.72 7.01 11.55
CA PHE A 31 -13.20 8.15 10.77
C PHE A 31 -14.70 8.10 10.59
N THR A 32 -15.42 8.38 11.66
CA THR A 32 -16.88 8.52 11.63
C THR A 32 -17.33 9.85 11.04
N ASP A 33 -16.45 10.85 10.97
CA ASP A 33 -16.71 12.18 10.45
C ASP A 33 -16.13 12.33 9.03
N LYS A 34 -17.01 12.59 8.05
CA LYS A 34 -16.69 12.73 6.61
C LYS A 34 -15.84 13.96 6.26
N THR A 35 -15.51 14.80 7.23
CA THR A 35 -14.72 16.03 7.01
C THR A 35 -13.22 15.80 6.93
N PHE A 36 -12.74 14.57 7.10
CA PHE A 36 -11.32 14.25 7.07
C PHE A 36 -10.85 13.78 5.70
N HIS A 37 -10.05 14.60 5.05
CA HIS A 37 -9.29 14.22 3.85
C HIS A 37 -7.92 13.67 4.27
N CYS A 38 -7.86 12.39 4.58
CA CYS A 38 -6.61 11.70 4.87
C CYS A 38 -6.37 10.60 3.84
N PHE A 39 -5.12 10.42 3.44
CA PHE A 39 -4.73 9.26 2.67
C PHE A 39 -4.38 8.09 3.62
N PHE A 40 -4.86 6.90 3.25
CA PHE A 40 -4.50 5.67 3.94
C PHE A 40 -3.42 4.94 3.17
N VAL A 41 -2.38 4.52 3.87
CA VAL A 41 -1.36 3.63 3.34
C VAL A 41 -1.60 2.25 3.92
N ASP A 42 -2.08 1.33 3.10
CA ASP A 42 -2.40 -0.03 3.52
C ASP A 42 -1.34 -1.02 3.02
N THR A 43 -0.48 -1.45 3.93
CA THR A 43 0.63 -2.36 3.62
C THR A 43 0.15 -3.73 3.14
N LEU A 44 -1.10 -4.14 3.42
CA LEU A 44 -1.64 -5.40 2.91
C LEU A 44 -1.80 -5.41 1.39
N TYR A 45 -2.12 -4.25 0.78
CA TYR A 45 -2.25 -4.13 -0.67
C TYR A 45 -0.91 -3.87 -1.36
N VAL A 46 -0.04 -3.10 -0.71
CA VAL A 46 1.28 -2.75 -1.27
C VAL A 46 2.23 -3.94 -1.26
N SER A 47 2.17 -4.76 -0.21
CA SER A 47 3.09 -5.89 -0.04
C SER A 47 3.06 -6.90 -1.21
N PRO A 48 1.91 -7.39 -1.72
CA PRO A 48 1.90 -8.33 -2.88
C PRO A 48 2.44 -7.70 -4.16
N LEU A 49 2.27 -6.38 -4.34
CA LEU A 49 2.81 -5.68 -5.49
C LEU A 49 4.35 -5.66 -5.49
N LEU A 50 4.95 -5.46 -4.32
CA LEU A 50 6.39 -5.26 -4.18
C LEU A 50 7.18 -6.54 -3.84
N PHE A 51 6.52 -7.50 -3.22
CA PHE A 51 7.10 -8.78 -2.79
C PHE A 51 6.28 -9.98 -3.29
N PRO A 52 6.07 -10.10 -4.62
CA PRO A 52 5.22 -11.17 -5.20
C PRO A 52 5.75 -12.58 -4.91
N GLU A 53 7.02 -12.70 -4.53
CA GLU A 53 7.65 -13.97 -4.15
C GLU A 53 7.26 -14.46 -2.75
N ARG A 54 6.69 -13.58 -1.90
CA ARG A 54 6.27 -13.98 -0.54
C ARG A 54 4.97 -14.76 -0.60
N PRO A 55 4.88 -15.95 0.03
CA PRO A 55 3.67 -16.77 0.01
C PRO A 55 2.53 -16.16 0.84
N TYR A 56 2.84 -15.28 1.79
CA TYR A 56 1.88 -14.62 2.66
C TYR A 56 2.23 -13.15 2.87
N HIS A 57 1.21 -12.31 2.89
CA HIS A 57 1.34 -10.86 3.10
C HIS A 57 0.71 -10.38 4.41
N LYS A 58 0.16 -11.30 5.23
CA LYS A 58 -0.34 -10.97 6.56
C LYS A 58 0.84 -10.72 7.51
N LEU A 59 0.67 -9.78 8.46
CA LEU A 59 1.62 -9.62 9.56
C LEU A 59 1.76 -10.94 10.31
N VAL A 60 2.99 -11.42 10.43
CA VAL A 60 3.29 -12.64 11.18
C VAL A 60 3.04 -12.35 12.66
N LYS A 61 2.08 -13.04 13.25
CA LYS A 61 1.90 -13.05 14.71
C LYS A 61 2.99 -13.95 15.27
N ASP A 62 3.86 -13.38 16.09
CA ASP A 62 4.87 -14.16 16.79
C ASP A 62 4.21 -15.25 17.62
N ASP A 63 4.86 -16.39 17.71
CA ASP A 63 4.35 -17.67 18.18
C ASP A 63 3.30 -17.57 19.29
N LYS A 64 2.20 -18.32 19.09
CA LYS A 64 1.04 -18.47 19.98
C LYS A 64 1.38 -19.08 21.38
N LEU A 65 2.65 -19.24 21.71
CA LEU A 65 3.11 -19.92 22.92
C LEU A 65 3.20 -19.01 24.15
N ILE A 66 3.08 -17.68 23.99
CA ILE A 66 3.10 -16.74 25.13
C ILE A 66 1.77 -16.01 25.18
N SER A 67 0.86 -16.48 26.02
CA SER A 67 -0.55 -16.05 26.12
C SER A 67 -0.77 -14.56 26.47
N GLU A 68 0.25 -13.85 26.94
CA GLU A 68 0.13 -12.44 27.36
C GLU A 68 0.47 -11.42 26.25
N GLN A 69 1.08 -11.86 25.12
CA GLN A 69 1.42 -10.97 24.01
C GLN A 69 0.44 -11.05 22.83
N MET A 70 -0.62 -11.85 22.96
CA MET A 70 -1.49 -12.25 21.84
C MET A 70 -2.28 -11.11 21.18
N ASN A 71 -2.38 -9.91 21.77
CA ASN A 71 -3.11 -8.78 21.19
C ASN A 71 -2.53 -7.43 21.65
N ASN A 72 -1.23 -7.23 21.48
CA ASN A 72 -0.65 -5.92 21.74
C ASN A 72 -0.75 -5.05 20.46
N PRO A 73 -1.66 -4.06 20.40
CA PRO A 73 -1.81 -3.20 19.23
C PRO A 73 -0.55 -2.41 18.88
N VAL A 74 0.34 -2.17 19.84
CA VAL A 74 1.61 -1.47 19.62
C VAL A 74 2.55 -2.32 18.77
N ASN A 75 2.64 -3.63 19.06
CA ASN A 75 3.46 -4.54 18.26
C ASN A 75 2.97 -4.62 16.80
N ASP A 76 1.65 -4.65 16.59
CA ASP A 76 1.09 -4.66 15.24
C ASP A 76 1.40 -3.34 14.50
N CYS A 77 1.35 -2.20 15.19
CA CYS A 77 1.76 -0.91 14.62
C CYS A 77 3.25 -0.87 14.27
N GLU A 78 4.12 -1.40 15.14
CA GLU A 78 5.56 -1.47 14.87
C GLU A 78 5.89 -2.38 13.69
N LYS A 79 5.24 -3.53 13.58
CA LYS A 79 5.38 -4.44 12.44
C LYS A 79 4.87 -3.82 11.14
N ALA A 80 3.71 -3.14 11.15
CA ALA A 80 3.18 -2.44 10.01
C ALA A 80 4.12 -1.30 9.56
N LYS A 81 4.71 -0.56 10.51
CA LYS A 81 5.73 0.45 10.23
C LYS A 81 6.99 -0.14 9.60
N ALA A 82 7.50 -1.24 10.14
CA ALA A 82 8.68 -1.91 9.59
C ALA A 82 8.42 -2.39 8.17
N LEU A 83 7.26 -3.02 7.92
CA LEU A 83 6.85 -3.46 6.59
C LEU A 83 6.74 -2.28 5.61
N LEU A 84 6.15 -1.15 6.03
CA LEU A 84 6.08 0.06 5.21
C LEU A 84 7.47 0.57 4.80
N LEU A 85 8.43 0.58 5.73
CA LEU A 85 9.80 1.00 5.42
C LEU A 85 10.46 0.07 4.39
N ASP A 86 10.24 -1.25 4.52
CA ASP A 86 10.69 -2.23 3.52
C ASP A 86 10.03 -2.00 2.15
N GLU A 87 8.74 -1.71 2.13
CA GLU A 87 7.98 -1.40 0.92
C GLU A 87 8.51 -0.14 0.23
N ILE A 88 8.79 0.92 0.99
CA ILE A 88 9.40 2.16 0.45
C ILE A 88 10.80 1.87 -0.12
N ALA A 89 11.62 1.12 0.62
CA ALA A 89 12.96 0.74 0.15
C ALA A 89 12.89 -0.09 -1.14
N ARG A 90 11.97 -1.08 -1.18
CA ARG A 90 11.74 -1.90 -2.36
C ARG A 90 11.24 -1.10 -3.55
N TRP A 91 10.25 -0.20 -3.35
CA TRP A 91 9.77 0.71 -4.38
C TRP A 91 10.92 1.53 -4.97
N ASN A 92 11.76 2.13 -4.13
CA ASN A 92 12.89 2.95 -4.57
C ASN A 92 13.97 2.15 -5.30
N SER A 93 14.07 0.84 -5.06
CA SER A 93 14.99 -0.05 -5.78
C SER A 93 14.49 -0.47 -7.16
N LEU A 94 13.23 -0.26 -7.49
CA LEU A 94 12.68 -0.58 -8.80
C LEU A 94 13.18 0.42 -9.85
N PRO A 95 13.40 -0.01 -11.12
CA PRO A 95 13.65 0.88 -12.23
C PRO A 95 12.53 1.92 -12.39
N ASP A 96 12.87 3.13 -12.81
CA ASP A 96 11.92 4.25 -12.97
C ASP A 96 10.74 3.89 -13.88
N GLU A 97 11.01 3.21 -14.99
CA GLU A 97 9.97 2.77 -15.92
C GLU A 97 8.97 1.80 -15.26
N LYS A 98 9.45 0.90 -14.41
CA LYS A 98 8.60 -0.04 -13.69
C LYS A 98 7.77 0.67 -12.62
N ARG A 99 8.34 1.64 -11.91
CA ARG A 99 7.59 2.48 -10.97
C ARG A 99 6.50 3.27 -11.67
N THR A 100 6.84 3.89 -12.80
CA THR A 100 5.88 4.64 -13.63
C THR A 100 4.76 3.74 -14.13
N LEU A 101 5.08 2.53 -14.59
CA LEU A 101 4.07 1.56 -15.01
C LEU A 101 3.12 1.19 -13.87
N PHE A 102 3.64 0.79 -12.72
CA PHE A 102 2.80 0.43 -11.57
C PHE A 102 1.92 1.59 -11.12
N ALA A 103 2.49 2.79 -11.02
CA ALA A 103 1.75 3.97 -10.65
C ALA A 103 0.61 4.27 -11.64
N SER A 104 0.86 4.14 -12.95
CA SER A 104 -0.13 4.42 -13.98
C SER A 104 -1.27 3.40 -13.98
N LEU A 105 -0.98 2.11 -13.80
CA LEU A 105 -1.98 1.04 -13.71
C LEU A 105 -2.84 1.13 -12.45
N LEU A 106 -2.26 1.64 -11.36
CA LEU A 106 -2.94 1.71 -10.06
C LEU A 106 -3.53 3.10 -9.76
N LYS A 107 -3.45 4.02 -10.72
CA LYS A 107 -3.99 5.37 -10.59
C LYS A 107 -5.50 5.31 -10.32
N GLY A 108 -5.95 6.06 -9.30
CA GLY A 108 -7.36 6.10 -8.91
C GLY A 108 -7.85 4.87 -8.14
N LYS A 109 -6.98 3.91 -7.83
CA LYS A 109 -7.33 2.80 -6.93
C LYS A 109 -7.07 3.22 -5.49
N THR A 110 -8.13 3.37 -4.73
CA THR A 110 -8.12 3.89 -3.34
C THR A 110 -7.09 3.18 -2.44
N GLU A 111 -6.91 1.87 -2.65
CA GLU A 111 -5.99 1.04 -1.87
C GLU A 111 -4.52 1.43 -2.04
N PHE A 112 -4.18 2.09 -3.15
CA PHE A 112 -2.80 2.47 -3.50
C PHE A 112 -2.55 3.97 -3.46
N GLU A 113 -3.59 4.82 -3.46
CA GLU A 113 -3.45 6.27 -3.52
C GLU A 113 -2.54 6.83 -2.44
N GLY A 114 -2.71 6.39 -1.21
CA GLY A 114 -1.91 6.86 -0.08
C GLY A 114 -0.43 6.52 -0.24
N PHE A 115 -0.11 5.29 -0.64
CA PHE A 115 1.27 4.86 -0.88
C PHE A 115 1.89 5.61 -2.06
N LEU A 116 1.21 5.65 -3.20
CA LEU A 116 1.71 6.31 -4.41
C LEU A 116 1.93 7.81 -4.19
N SER A 117 1.05 8.48 -3.45
CA SER A 117 1.21 9.86 -3.03
C SER A 117 2.44 10.04 -2.12
N MET A 118 2.62 9.15 -1.14
CA MET A 118 3.72 9.19 -0.18
C MET A 118 5.09 9.05 -0.87
N VAL A 119 5.21 8.13 -1.85
CA VAL A 119 6.47 7.91 -2.59
C VAL A 119 6.68 8.87 -3.75
N GLY A 120 5.77 9.85 -3.96
CA GLY A 120 5.86 10.81 -5.05
C GLY A 120 5.83 10.15 -6.43
N ALA A 121 4.94 9.18 -6.61
CA ALA A 121 4.87 8.39 -7.83
C ALA A 121 4.55 9.24 -9.06
N LYS A 122 5.21 8.94 -10.18
CA LYS A 122 4.99 9.59 -11.48
C LYS A 122 4.07 8.72 -12.33
N TYR A 123 3.15 9.36 -13.04
CA TYR A 123 2.17 8.69 -13.92
C TYR A 123 2.37 9.11 -15.36
N ILE A 124 2.02 8.22 -16.27
CA ILE A 124 1.75 8.53 -17.66
C ILE A 124 0.27 8.28 -17.95
N ASN A 125 -0.32 9.08 -18.86
CA ASN A 125 -1.73 8.93 -19.24
C ASN A 125 -1.87 8.17 -20.57
N GLU A 126 -0.81 8.14 -21.37
CA GLU A 126 -0.79 7.52 -22.69
C GLU A 126 0.43 6.60 -22.79
N GLY A 127 0.33 5.56 -23.64
CA GLY A 127 1.44 4.65 -23.91
C GLY A 127 1.70 3.61 -22.80
N VAL A 128 0.77 3.40 -21.88
CA VAL A 128 0.88 2.33 -20.87
C VAL A 128 1.00 0.95 -21.50
N PRO A 129 0.21 0.58 -22.54
CA PRO A 129 0.36 -0.69 -23.25
C PRO A 129 1.77 -0.88 -23.83
N ASP A 130 2.35 0.17 -24.43
CA ASP A 130 3.69 0.10 -25.01
C ASP A 130 4.77 -0.06 -23.94
N LEU A 131 4.60 0.59 -22.81
CA LEU A 131 5.49 0.42 -21.67
C LEU A 131 5.42 -1.01 -21.10
N ILE A 132 4.25 -1.63 -21.05
CA ILE A 132 4.07 -3.04 -20.70
C ILE A 132 4.83 -3.93 -21.68
N ARG A 133 4.62 -3.75 -22.99
CA ARG A 133 5.30 -4.54 -24.03
C ARG A 133 6.81 -4.42 -23.93
N LYS A 134 7.32 -3.21 -23.71
CA LYS A 134 8.75 -2.93 -23.52
C LYS A 134 9.33 -3.66 -22.31
N LEU A 135 8.69 -3.53 -21.15
CA LEU A 135 9.22 -4.08 -19.89
C LEU A 135 9.09 -5.59 -19.77
N TYR A 136 8.09 -6.17 -20.45
CA TYR A 136 7.77 -7.60 -20.35
C TYR A 136 7.91 -8.33 -21.69
N VAL A 137 8.81 -7.86 -22.54
CA VAL A 137 9.15 -8.50 -23.81
C VAL A 137 9.42 -10.00 -23.58
N ASN A 138 8.80 -10.87 -24.40
CA ASN A 138 8.89 -12.33 -24.31
C ASN A 138 8.35 -12.95 -22.99
N LYS A 139 7.70 -12.17 -22.13
CA LYS A 139 7.09 -12.66 -20.88
C LYS A 139 5.56 -12.58 -20.90
N ILE A 140 5.00 -11.98 -21.92
CA ILE A 140 3.55 -11.82 -22.08
C ILE A 140 3.06 -12.93 -23.01
N CYS A 141 1.95 -13.57 -22.62
CA CYS A 141 1.28 -14.55 -23.47
C CYS A 141 0.85 -13.89 -24.79
N GLN A 142 0.99 -14.62 -25.90
CA GLN A 142 0.60 -14.12 -27.24
C GLN A 142 -0.89 -13.78 -27.37
N HIS A 143 -1.72 -14.33 -26.49
CA HIS A 143 -3.17 -14.11 -26.46
C HIS A 143 -3.60 -13.07 -25.40
N ALA A 144 -2.64 -12.41 -24.74
CA ALA A 144 -2.97 -11.38 -23.76
C ALA A 144 -3.39 -10.09 -24.48
N ASP A 145 -4.60 -9.62 -24.17
CA ASP A 145 -5.08 -8.32 -24.60
C ASP A 145 -4.59 -7.25 -23.62
N ILE A 146 -3.50 -6.58 -24.00
CA ILE A 146 -2.84 -5.60 -23.14
C ILE A 146 -3.66 -4.30 -23.09
N GLU A 147 -4.37 -3.97 -24.16
CA GLU A 147 -5.24 -2.81 -24.23
C GLU A 147 -6.35 -2.91 -23.17
N MET A 148 -7.01 -4.07 -23.11
CA MET A 148 -8.07 -4.32 -22.11
C MET A 148 -7.55 -4.25 -20.67
N LEU A 149 -6.26 -4.53 -20.41
CA LEU A 149 -5.68 -4.45 -19.07
C LEU A 149 -5.43 -3.01 -18.60
N THR A 150 -5.51 -2.03 -19.50
CA THR A 150 -5.15 -0.63 -19.24
C THR A 150 -6.33 0.34 -19.31
N GLU A 151 -7.53 -0.17 -19.57
CA GLU A 151 -8.81 0.53 -19.47
C GLU A 151 -9.33 0.55 -18.00
#